data_c44099f09dff80cf4a119aa20255c433
#
_entry.id   c44099f09dff80cf4a119aa20255c433
#
_cell.length_a   1.000
_cell.length_b   1.000
_cell.length_c   1.000
_cell.angle_alpha   90.00
_cell.angle_beta   90.00
_cell.angle_gamma   90.00
#
_symmetry.space_group_name_H-M   'P 1'
#
loop_
_entity.id
_entity.type
_entity.pdbx_description
1 polymer ?
#
loop_
_entity_poly.entity_id
_entity_poly.type
_entity_poly.pdbx_seq_one_letter_code
_entity_poly.pdbx_strand_id
1 'polypeptide(L)'
;MFCKTVIIGSLLTGTAVAETVHGVLVFSRHGDRTTKHYGAQSLTSLGAQQCYEAGGDYRSRYLEADSTRRILGISEDKYVSSQIYASAPDQGILLNTATAFLQGLYPPLVDLDAQIATSALNNGSTSTSPLNGYQYVLLHGENSNSPDTIWIKGDDGCPANAAAYKSFEASQEFQARVAETKGFYAGFYDVLESVYDYNPEDMTYRNAYDIFDLVNVARIHNSTSQARNVTDEDLLQLRTLADSAEFGYNFNASQPARSIHARTLTARILAQLNQTVVSEGKLKFSLLSGSYDAFLAFFGLTDLVAVSDDFYGLPDYASTMAFELVSDDATAFPADVDADLHVRFLFRNGTFGELTAFPLFRTGEETISWPRFVSEMQKRAISTVEEWCSACSSLVSFCAAYQDEATSSSTNHGGGMSNGVAGVIGAVVTLGVVALAGGIALFLLRKCRSTATADTQELRPKSPACAATTAFEEGCAELKGWGYRSYNGKMC
;
A
#
# COMPACT_ATOMS: atom_id res chain seq x y z
N MET A 1 54.36 42.29 -14.54
CA MET A 1 54.54 41.27 -13.51
C MET A 1 53.16 40.93 -12.98
N PHE A 2 52.45 39.93 -13.61
CA PHE A 2 51.13 39.56 -13.25
C PHE A 2 51.19 38.32 -12.37
N CYS A 3 50.76 38.45 -11.13
CA CYS A 3 50.66 37.35 -10.16
C CYS A 3 49.39 36.53 -10.49
N LYS A 4 49.56 35.28 -10.92
CA LYS A 4 48.46 34.33 -11.09
C LYS A 4 48.18 33.66 -9.74
N THR A 5 47.06 34.04 -9.12
CA THR A 5 46.52 33.33 -7.94
C THR A 5 45.87 32.02 -8.40
N VAL A 6 46.47 30.90 -8.02
CA VAL A 6 45.88 29.55 -8.23
C VAL A 6 44.94 29.29 -7.06
N ILE A 7 43.63 29.26 -7.32
CA ILE A 7 42.64 28.80 -6.37
C ILE A 7 42.63 27.29 -6.45
N ILE A 8 43.16 26.60 -5.43
CA ILE A 8 43.03 25.17 -5.24
C ILE A 8 41.63 24.95 -4.61
N GLY A 9 40.67 24.59 -5.44
CA GLY A 9 39.38 24.12 -4.98
C GLY A 9 39.56 22.75 -4.32
N SER A 10 39.38 22.66 -3.02
CA SER A 10 39.25 21.38 -2.31
C SER A 10 37.95 20.71 -2.75
N LEU A 11 38.04 19.70 -3.60
CA LEU A 11 36.98 18.75 -3.82
C LEU A 11 36.79 17.97 -2.50
N LEU A 12 35.78 18.33 -1.73
CA LEU A 12 35.23 17.46 -0.68
C LEU A 12 34.59 16.25 -1.38
N THR A 13 35.37 15.21 -1.58
CA THR A 13 34.80 13.88 -1.88
C THR A 13 34.11 13.37 -0.61
N GLY A 14 32.83 13.70 -0.48
CA GLY A 14 31.99 12.98 0.47
C GLY A 14 32.04 11.49 0.10
N THR A 15 32.62 10.67 0.93
CA THR A 15 32.49 9.23 0.84
C THR A 15 30.99 8.93 1.02
N ALA A 16 30.32 8.54 -0.06
CA ALA A 16 28.97 7.99 0.07
C ALA A 16 29.09 6.76 0.98
N VAL A 17 28.58 6.86 2.20
CA VAL A 17 28.46 5.71 3.08
C VAL A 17 27.49 4.75 2.38
N ALA A 18 27.87 3.49 2.25
CA ALA A 18 26.98 2.48 1.72
C ALA A 18 25.78 2.34 2.68
N GLU A 19 24.57 2.45 2.14
CA GLU A 19 23.34 2.29 2.93
C GLU A 19 22.78 0.88 2.75
N THR A 20 22.24 0.34 3.82
CA THR A 20 21.53 -0.95 3.82
C THR A 20 20.03 -0.72 3.89
N VAL A 21 19.27 -1.29 2.96
CA VAL A 21 17.80 -1.32 3.01
C VAL A 21 17.34 -2.54 3.79
N HIS A 22 16.54 -2.33 4.83
CA HIS A 22 16.01 -3.39 5.70
C HIS A 22 14.59 -3.81 5.37
N GLY A 23 13.84 -2.90 4.75
CA GLY A 23 12.47 -3.14 4.33
C GLY A 23 11.92 -1.98 3.52
N VAL A 24 10.88 -2.27 2.74
CA VAL A 24 10.19 -1.30 1.88
C VAL A 24 8.68 -1.49 1.99
N LEU A 25 7.97 -0.38 2.13
CA LEU A 25 6.53 -0.33 1.94
C LEU A 25 6.23 0.46 0.67
N VAL A 26 5.36 -0.06 -0.17
CA VAL A 26 4.88 0.58 -1.40
C VAL A 26 3.38 0.78 -1.33
N PHE A 27 2.91 2.00 -1.63
CA PHE A 27 1.52 2.29 -1.93
C PHE A 27 1.41 2.56 -3.43
N SER A 28 0.63 1.74 -4.16
CA SER A 28 0.52 1.77 -5.62
C SER A 28 -0.86 2.26 -6.06
N ARG A 29 -0.89 3.23 -6.98
CA ARG A 29 -2.09 3.59 -7.75
C ARG A 29 -2.38 2.48 -8.77
N HIS A 30 -3.68 2.27 -9.08
CA HIS A 30 -4.07 1.40 -10.19
C HIS A 30 -3.51 1.90 -11.53
N GLY A 31 -3.32 0.97 -12.47
CA GLY A 31 -2.97 1.26 -13.86
C GLY A 31 -4.15 1.84 -14.66
N ASP A 32 -3.98 1.93 -15.97
CA ASP A 32 -5.02 2.34 -16.90
C ASP A 32 -6.29 1.50 -16.74
N ARG A 33 -7.45 2.13 -16.94
CA ARG A 33 -8.76 1.55 -16.63
C ARG A 33 -9.86 2.08 -17.52
N THR A 34 -11.00 1.41 -17.49
CA THR A 34 -12.23 1.97 -18.06
C THR A 34 -12.61 3.27 -17.35
N THR A 35 -13.32 4.17 -18.06
CA THR A 35 -13.70 5.46 -17.48
C THR A 35 -14.50 5.32 -16.18
N LYS A 36 -14.32 6.29 -15.28
CA LYS A 36 -15.03 6.37 -14.00
C LYS A 36 -16.51 6.74 -14.18
N HIS A 37 -16.86 7.38 -15.28
CA HIS A 37 -18.20 7.87 -15.58
C HIS A 37 -19.30 6.80 -15.45
N TYR A 38 -19.05 5.57 -15.90
CA TYR A 38 -20.03 4.49 -15.87
C TYR A 38 -20.06 3.68 -14.55
N GLY A 39 -19.36 4.10 -13.51
CA GLY A 39 -19.36 3.49 -12.19
C GLY A 39 -18.35 2.35 -12.06
N ALA A 40 -18.73 1.11 -12.35
CA ALA A 40 -17.83 -0.03 -12.18
C ALA A 40 -16.58 0.06 -13.06
N GLN A 41 -15.42 0.21 -12.44
CA GLN A 41 -14.14 0.34 -13.13
C GLN A 41 -13.45 -1.01 -13.25
N SER A 42 -12.82 -1.25 -14.40
CA SER A 42 -12.01 -2.43 -14.65
C SER A 42 -10.62 -2.04 -15.13
N LEU A 43 -9.61 -2.68 -14.59
CA LEU A 43 -8.24 -2.55 -15.08
C LEU A 43 -8.18 -3.04 -16.52
N THR A 44 -7.59 -2.25 -17.44
CA THR A 44 -7.39 -2.67 -18.82
C THR A 44 -6.15 -3.56 -18.95
N SER A 45 -5.96 -4.17 -20.12
CA SER A 45 -4.71 -4.90 -20.43
C SER A 45 -3.49 -3.97 -20.36
N LEU A 46 -3.64 -2.71 -20.81
CA LEU A 46 -2.61 -1.68 -20.69
C LEU A 46 -2.30 -1.42 -19.21
N GLY A 47 -3.35 -1.23 -18.39
CA GLY A 47 -3.18 -1.00 -16.96
C GLY A 47 -2.54 -2.17 -16.22
N ALA A 48 -2.89 -3.40 -16.58
CA ALA A 48 -2.23 -4.59 -16.03
C ALA A 48 -0.74 -4.62 -16.40
N GLN A 49 -0.39 -4.30 -17.64
CA GLN A 49 1.01 -4.19 -18.08
C GLN A 49 1.77 -3.10 -17.31
N GLN A 50 1.16 -1.93 -17.13
CA GLN A 50 1.76 -0.82 -16.36
C GLN A 50 2.08 -1.23 -14.92
N CYS A 51 1.16 -1.92 -14.26
CA CYS A 51 1.37 -2.40 -12.89
C CYS A 51 2.41 -3.52 -12.82
N TYR A 52 2.44 -4.40 -13.82
CA TYR A 52 3.44 -5.46 -13.93
C TYR A 52 4.85 -4.88 -14.10
N GLU A 53 5.03 -3.90 -15.00
CA GLU A 53 6.30 -3.20 -15.23
C GLU A 53 6.75 -2.47 -13.94
N ALA A 54 5.82 -1.80 -13.25
CA ALA A 54 6.12 -1.20 -11.96
C ALA A 54 6.67 -2.25 -10.98
N GLY A 55 6.01 -3.41 -10.87
CA GLY A 55 6.48 -4.52 -10.04
C GLY A 55 7.88 -5.03 -10.44
N GLY A 56 8.15 -5.11 -11.74
CA GLY A 56 9.45 -5.49 -12.30
C GLY A 56 10.57 -4.52 -11.93
N ASP A 57 10.30 -3.21 -12.00
CA ASP A 57 11.28 -2.19 -11.59
C ASP A 57 11.57 -2.23 -10.07
N TYR A 58 10.54 -2.51 -9.26
CA TYR A 58 10.73 -2.75 -7.83
C TYR A 58 11.52 -4.04 -7.56
N ARG A 59 11.33 -5.10 -8.38
CA ARG A 59 12.16 -6.30 -8.34
C ARG A 59 13.62 -5.95 -8.62
N SER A 60 13.90 -5.27 -9.74
CA SER A 60 15.26 -4.93 -10.14
C SER A 60 15.97 -4.04 -9.10
N ARG A 61 15.22 -3.15 -8.43
CA ARG A 61 15.79 -2.28 -7.40
C ARG A 61 16.04 -2.99 -6.06
N TYR A 62 15.10 -3.85 -5.63
CA TYR A 62 15.08 -4.32 -4.23
C TYR A 62 15.33 -5.81 -4.04
N LEU A 63 15.21 -6.63 -5.10
CA LEU A 63 15.35 -8.08 -4.99
C LEU A 63 16.61 -8.61 -5.68
N GLU A 64 16.96 -8.10 -6.84
CA GLU A 64 18.07 -8.61 -7.66
C GLU A 64 19.42 -8.49 -6.93
N ALA A 65 20.27 -9.52 -7.10
CA ALA A 65 21.51 -9.68 -6.33
C ALA A 65 22.55 -8.58 -6.62
N ASP A 66 22.53 -8.00 -7.80
CA ASP A 66 23.45 -6.95 -8.25
C ASP A 66 22.96 -5.54 -7.92
N SER A 67 21.76 -5.40 -7.37
CA SER A 67 21.24 -4.09 -6.96
C SER A 67 21.93 -3.57 -5.71
N THR A 68 22.39 -2.35 -5.76
CA THR A 68 22.96 -1.61 -4.61
C THR A 68 21.89 -1.23 -3.57
N ARG A 69 20.59 -1.37 -3.92
CA ARG A 69 19.45 -1.07 -3.05
C ARG A 69 18.70 -2.33 -2.63
N ARG A 70 19.29 -3.50 -2.85
CA ARG A 70 18.67 -4.77 -2.46
C ARG A 70 18.35 -4.81 -0.97
N ILE A 71 17.14 -5.24 -0.64
CA ILE A 71 16.74 -5.42 0.75
C ILE A 71 17.57 -6.56 1.37
N LEU A 72 18.16 -6.30 2.52
CA LEU A 72 19.01 -7.25 3.24
C LEU A 72 18.28 -8.57 3.49
N GLY A 73 18.80 -9.66 2.91
CA GLY A 73 18.30 -11.01 3.09
C GLY A 73 16.93 -11.30 2.47
N ILE A 74 16.47 -10.49 1.51
CA ILE A 74 15.27 -10.81 0.73
C ILE A 74 15.53 -11.99 -0.20
N SER A 75 14.51 -12.84 -0.37
CA SER A 75 14.56 -13.92 -1.37
C SER A 75 14.38 -13.33 -2.76
N GLU A 76 15.32 -13.59 -3.65
CA GLU A 76 15.36 -13.00 -4.98
C GLU A 76 14.32 -13.61 -5.92
N ASP A 77 14.39 -14.92 -6.11
CA ASP A 77 13.60 -15.60 -7.15
C ASP A 77 12.33 -16.21 -6.60
N LYS A 78 12.37 -16.78 -5.41
CA LYS A 78 11.25 -17.52 -4.85
C LYS A 78 10.51 -16.70 -3.80
N TYR A 79 9.21 -16.53 -3.99
CA TYR A 79 8.33 -15.92 -2.99
C TYR A 79 8.42 -16.66 -1.64
N VAL A 80 8.64 -15.87 -0.57
CA VAL A 80 8.64 -16.33 0.81
C VAL A 80 7.57 -15.56 1.59
N SER A 81 6.53 -16.25 2.02
CA SER A 81 5.33 -15.63 2.63
C SER A 81 5.62 -14.78 3.87
N SER A 82 6.67 -15.11 4.64
CA SER A 82 7.06 -14.31 5.82
C SER A 82 7.79 -13.02 5.48
N GLN A 83 8.23 -12.84 4.24
CA GLN A 83 8.96 -11.66 3.77
C GLN A 83 8.07 -10.63 3.07
N ILE A 84 6.89 -11.03 2.60
CA ILE A 84 6.02 -10.21 1.76
C ILE A 84 4.65 -10.07 2.40
N TYR A 85 4.15 -8.85 2.45
CA TYR A 85 2.77 -8.55 2.77
C TYR A 85 2.14 -7.76 1.62
N ALA A 86 0.90 -8.08 1.24
CA ALA A 86 0.16 -7.31 0.25
C ALA A 86 -1.31 -7.21 0.63
N SER A 87 -1.89 -6.02 0.51
CA SER A 87 -3.33 -5.81 0.68
C SER A 87 -3.90 -4.76 -0.27
N ALA A 88 -5.18 -4.88 -0.54
CA ALA A 88 -5.97 -3.93 -1.30
C ALA A 88 -7.43 -3.97 -0.84
N PRO A 89 -8.19 -2.87 -0.96
CA PRO A 89 -9.64 -2.91 -0.84
C PRO A 89 -10.23 -3.96 -1.78
N ASP A 90 -11.31 -4.62 -1.34
CA ASP A 90 -12.03 -5.66 -2.12
C ASP A 90 -12.79 -5.03 -3.30
N GLN A 91 -12.04 -4.41 -4.18
CA GLN A 91 -12.46 -3.82 -5.44
C GLN A 91 -11.64 -4.43 -6.57
N GLY A 92 -12.31 -4.96 -7.60
CA GLY A 92 -11.65 -5.70 -8.68
C GLY A 92 -10.48 -4.97 -9.33
N ILE A 93 -10.58 -3.66 -9.51
CA ILE A 93 -9.50 -2.85 -10.07
C ILE A 93 -8.27 -2.83 -9.17
N LEU A 94 -8.43 -2.70 -7.85
CA LEU A 94 -7.33 -2.59 -6.90
C LEU A 94 -6.69 -3.94 -6.60
N LEU A 95 -7.50 -5.01 -6.50
CA LEU A 95 -6.99 -6.38 -6.36
C LEU A 95 -6.19 -6.79 -7.61
N ASN A 96 -6.70 -6.48 -8.81
CA ASN A 96 -5.98 -6.79 -10.06
C ASN A 96 -4.72 -5.96 -10.23
N THR A 97 -4.71 -4.70 -9.78
CA THR A 97 -3.51 -3.86 -9.71
C THR A 97 -2.43 -4.50 -8.84
N ALA A 98 -2.77 -4.86 -7.62
CA ALA A 98 -1.84 -5.52 -6.71
C ALA A 98 -1.35 -6.87 -7.27
N THR A 99 -2.25 -7.65 -7.87
CA THR A 99 -1.90 -8.93 -8.50
C THR A 99 -0.89 -8.73 -9.63
N ALA A 100 -1.13 -7.79 -10.54
CA ALA A 100 -0.23 -7.50 -11.66
C ALA A 100 1.14 -7.02 -11.17
N PHE A 101 1.17 -6.12 -10.17
CA PHE A 101 2.41 -5.65 -9.55
C PHE A 101 3.19 -6.83 -8.93
N LEU A 102 2.52 -7.70 -8.18
CA LEU A 102 3.15 -8.87 -7.54
C LEU A 102 3.68 -9.89 -8.55
N GLN A 103 3.04 -10.00 -9.73
CA GLN A 103 3.56 -10.82 -10.84
C GLN A 103 4.85 -10.24 -11.43
N GLY A 104 4.99 -8.91 -11.48
CA GLY A 104 6.24 -8.27 -11.87
C GLY A 104 7.34 -8.41 -10.81
N LEU A 105 6.95 -8.30 -9.52
CA LEU A 105 7.88 -8.46 -8.40
C LEU A 105 8.41 -9.90 -8.27
N TYR A 106 7.53 -10.89 -8.44
CA TYR A 106 7.84 -12.33 -8.44
C TYR A 106 7.26 -12.99 -9.69
N PRO A 107 7.94 -12.85 -10.85
CA PRO A 107 7.49 -13.45 -12.09
C PRO A 107 7.50 -14.98 -12.01
N PRO A 108 6.95 -15.69 -13.01
CA PRO A 108 6.96 -17.15 -13.06
C PRO A 108 8.38 -17.71 -12.92
N LEU A 109 8.54 -18.75 -12.09
CA LEU A 109 9.86 -19.30 -11.76
C LEU A 109 10.63 -19.84 -12.98
N VAL A 110 9.94 -20.34 -14.01
CA VAL A 110 10.59 -20.83 -15.24
C VAL A 110 11.30 -19.70 -15.98
N ASP A 111 10.79 -18.45 -15.87
CA ASP A 111 11.37 -17.29 -16.52
C ASP A 111 12.64 -16.80 -15.77
N LEU A 112 12.79 -17.18 -14.49
CA LEU A 112 13.94 -16.86 -13.65
C LEU A 112 14.96 -18.01 -13.63
N ASP A 113 14.55 -19.17 -13.14
CA ASP A 113 15.34 -20.41 -13.09
C ASP A 113 14.43 -21.64 -13.20
N ALA A 114 14.48 -22.32 -14.33
CA ALA A 114 13.67 -23.50 -14.59
C ALA A 114 13.95 -24.65 -13.59
N GLN A 115 15.13 -24.69 -12.96
CA GLN A 115 15.46 -25.74 -12.00
C GLN A 115 14.68 -25.54 -10.68
N ILE A 116 14.57 -24.30 -10.19
CA ILE A 116 13.80 -24.01 -8.97
C ILE A 116 12.27 -24.09 -9.19
N ALA A 117 11.82 -23.99 -10.44
CA ALA A 117 10.41 -24.13 -10.80
C ALA A 117 9.91 -25.57 -10.73
N THR A 118 10.82 -26.54 -10.74
CA THR A 118 10.50 -27.97 -10.93
C THR A 118 10.76 -28.75 -9.65
N SER A 119 9.73 -29.48 -9.18
CA SER A 119 9.82 -30.37 -8.02
C SER A 119 9.95 -31.84 -8.47
N ALA A 120 10.92 -32.56 -7.93
CA ALA A 120 11.00 -33.99 -8.08
C ALA A 120 9.99 -34.70 -7.20
N LEU A 121 9.27 -35.71 -7.79
CA LEU A 121 8.30 -36.52 -7.06
C LEU A 121 8.88 -37.88 -6.72
N ASN A 122 8.34 -38.53 -5.67
CA ASN A 122 8.84 -39.83 -5.19
C ASN A 122 8.76 -40.98 -6.25
N ASN A 123 7.92 -40.83 -7.26
CA ASN A 123 7.80 -41.79 -8.37
C ASN A 123 8.82 -41.54 -9.51
N GLY A 124 9.75 -40.59 -9.32
CA GLY A 124 10.78 -40.24 -10.29
C GLY A 124 10.32 -39.24 -11.39
N SER A 125 9.06 -38.82 -11.37
CA SER A 125 8.59 -37.75 -12.27
C SER A 125 8.90 -36.38 -11.71
N THR A 126 8.68 -35.34 -12.51
CA THR A 126 8.80 -33.95 -12.11
C THR A 126 7.46 -33.21 -12.23
N SER A 127 7.27 -32.16 -11.44
CA SER A 127 6.10 -31.28 -11.50
C SER A 127 6.53 -29.85 -11.45
N THR A 128 5.98 -29.05 -12.35
CA THR A 128 6.13 -27.57 -12.37
C THR A 128 4.77 -26.95 -12.08
N SER A 129 4.73 -25.88 -11.28
CA SER A 129 3.48 -25.14 -11.04
C SER A 129 2.88 -24.65 -12.36
N PRO A 130 1.53 -24.56 -12.49
CA PRO A 130 0.88 -24.02 -13.69
C PRO A 130 1.43 -22.66 -14.11
N LEU A 131 1.18 -22.25 -15.35
CA LEU A 131 1.60 -20.96 -15.90
C LEU A 131 3.09 -20.70 -15.72
N ASN A 132 3.92 -21.65 -16.17
CA ASN A 132 5.39 -21.58 -16.13
C ASN A 132 5.96 -21.39 -14.71
N GLY A 133 5.34 -21.99 -13.70
CA GLY A 133 5.79 -21.84 -12.33
C GLY A 133 5.32 -20.53 -11.68
N TYR A 134 4.10 -20.09 -12.04
CA TYR A 134 3.48 -18.90 -11.43
C TYR A 134 3.58 -18.95 -9.91
N GLN A 135 3.96 -17.83 -9.30
CA GLN A 135 4.13 -17.68 -7.87
C GLN A 135 2.86 -17.07 -7.24
N TYR A 136 2.20 -17.84 -6.40
CA TYR A 136 0.96 -17.43 -5.72
C TYR A 136 1.28 -16.56 -4.51
N VAL A 137 1.64 -15.29 -4.75
CA VAL A 137 1.86 -14.33 -3.66
C VAL A 137 0.54 -14.03 -2.99
N LEU A 138 0.50 -14.12 -1.66
CA LEU A 138 -0.73 -13.89 -0.90
C LEU A 138 -1.11 -12.41 -0.94
N LEU A 139 -2.33 -12.14 -1.42
CA LEU A 139 -2.96 -10.83 -1.43
C LEU A 139 -4.19 -10.84 -0.52
N HIS A 140 -4.23 -9.91 0.43
CA HIS A 140 -5.36 -9.72 1.35
C HIS A 140 -6.35 -8.71 0.76
N GLY A 141 -7.60 -9.15 0.54
CA GLY A 141 -8.70 -8.26 0.19
C GLY A 141 -9.34 -7.68 1.45
N GLU A 142 -9.50 -6.37 1.51
CA GLU A 142 -10.13 -5.67 2.64
C GLU A 142 -11.60 -5.42 2.32
N ASN A 143 -12.50 -6.19 2.94
CA ASN A 143 -13.93 -6.13 2.67
C ASN A 143 -14.52 -4.79 3.13
N SER A 144 -15.35 -4.17 2.30
CA SER A 144 -15.96 -2.86 2.56
C SER A 144 -16.86 -2.81 3.81
N ASN A 145 -17.34 -3.97 4.30
CA ASN A 145 -18.10 -4.08 5.55
C ASN A 145 -17.23 -4.40 6.77
N SER A 146 -15.91 -4.59 6.57
CA SER A 146 -14.94 -4.77 7.64
C SER A 146 -14.38 -3.42 8.08
N PRO A 147 -14.06 -3.23 9.38
CA PRO A 147 -13.34 -2.04 9.82
C PRO A 147 -11.96 -1.88 9.16
N ASP A 148 -11.39 -2.95 8.58
CA ASP A 148 -10.09 -2.90 7.91
C ASP A 148 -10.10 -2.07 6.63
N THR A 149 -11.28 -1.86 6.01
CA THR A 149 -11.41 -1.07 4.79
C THR A 149 -11.00 0.40 4.98
N ILE A 150 -11.16 0.97 6.18
CA ILE A 150 -10.87 2.38 6.44
C ILE A 150 -9.40 2.75 6.23
N TRP A 151 -8.49 1.78 6.35
CA TRP A 151 -7.06 2.05 6.29
C TRP A 151 -6.56 2.50 4.92
N ILE A 152 -7.27 2.12 3.84
CA ILE A 152 -6.95 2.54 2.47
C ILE A 152 -8.10 3.37 1.87
N LYS A 153 -9.36 3.09 2.29
CA LYS A 153 -10.57 3.76 1.82
C LYS A 153 -11.29 4.49 2.99
N GLY A 154 -10.54 5.32 3.72
CA GLY A 154 -11.06 6.04 4.86
C GLY A 154 -12.13 7.11 4.55
N ASP A 155 -12.33 7.45 3.28
CA ASP A 155 -13.39 8.30 2.77
C ASP A 155 -14.72 7.57 2.60
N ASP A 156 -14.69 6.26 2.31
CA ASP A 156 -15.88 5.45 2.13
C ASP A 156 -16.68 5.37 3.44
N GLY A 157 -17.97 5.70 3.37
CA GLY A 157 -18.84 5.69 4.56
C GLY A 157 -18.57 6.81 5.59
N CYS A 158 -17.89 7.90 5.18
CA CYS A 158 -17.54 9.06 6.00
C CYS A 158 -18.42 10.29 5.69
N PRO A 159 -19.55 10.53 6.38
CA PRO A 159 -20.40 11.71 6.16
C PRO A 159 -19.67 13.05 6.30
N ALA A 160 -18.69 13.14 7.23
CA ALA A 160 -17.92 14.37 7.42
C ALA A 160 -17.06 14.71 6.19
N ASN A 161 -16.50 13.70 5.49
CA ASN A 161 -15.78 13.90 4.24
C ASN A 161 -16.73 14.42 3.15
N ALA A 162 -17.89 13.79 2.96
CA ALA A 162 -18.90 14.25 2.00
C ALA A 162 -19.39 15.68 2.27
N ALA A 163 -19.55 16.07 3.55
CA ALA A 163 -19.89 17.44 3.92
C ALA A 163 -18.76 18.43 3.62
N ALA A 164 -17.50 18.02 3.80
CA ALA A 164 -16.34 18.84 3.47
C ALA A 164 -16.19 19.07 1.96
N TYR A 165 -16.51 18.07 1.13
CA TYR A 165 -16.58 18.21 -0.33
C TYR A 165 -17.62 19.26 -0.75
N LYS A 166 -18.86 19.16 -0.23
CA LYS A 166 -19.92 20.16 -0.47
C LYS A 166 -19.53 21.56 -0.03
N SER A 167 -18.81 21.67 1.10
CA SER A 167 -18.29 22.96 1.58
C SER A 167 -17.25 23.54 0.62
N PHE A 168 -16.40 22.72 0.01
CA PHE A 168 -15.48 23.19 -1.02
C PHE A 168 -16.20 23.69 -2.25
N GLU A 169 -17.15 22.92 -2.77
CA GLU A 169 -17.96 23.34 -3.91
C GLU A 169 -18.72 24.66 -3.68
N ALA A 170 -19.12 24.92 -2.42
CA ALA A 170 -19.78 26.16 -2.05
C ALA A 170 -18.82 27.34 -1.82
N SER A 171 -17.50 27.10 -1.80
CA SER A 171 -16.50 28.14 -1.56
C SER A 171 -16.45 29.18 -2.68
N GLN A 172 -16.06 30.40 -2.35
CA GLN A 172 -15.88 31.48 -3.32
C GLN A 172 -14.85 31.11 -4.39
N GLU A 173 -13.76 30.45 -3.99
CA GLU A 173 -12.70 29.98 -4.89
C GLU A 173 -13.23 29.00 -5.93
N PHE A 174 -13.97 27.98 -5.51
CA PHE A 174 -14.55 27.00 -6.41
C PHE A 174 -15.57 27.63 -7.37
N GLN A 175 -16.45 28.50 -6.85
CA GLN A 175 -17.46 29.18 -7.67
C GLN A 175 -16.84 30.16 -8.68
N ALA A 176 -15.76 30.84 -8.33
CA ALA A 176 -14.98 31.66 -9.25
C ALA A 176 -14.40 30.80 -10.39
N ARG A 177 -13.81 29.65 -10.07
CA ARG A 177 -13.27 28.72 -11.05
C ARG A 177 -14.36 28.18 -11.99
N VAL A 178 -15.54 27.84 -11.48
CA VAL A 178 -16.71 27.44 -12.30
C VAL A 178 -17.06 28.54 -13.29
N ALA A 179 -17.12 29.80 -12.86
CA ALA A 179 -17.48 30.93 -13.71
C ALA A 179 -16.40 31.20 -14.79
N GLU A 180 -15.12 31.21 -14.41
CA GLU A 180 -13.98 31.50 -15.28
C GLU A 180 -13.80 30.44 -16.39
N THR A 181 -14.08 29.18 -16.10
CA THR A 181 -13.83 28.06 -17.02
C THR A 181 -15.06 27.63 -17.84
N LYS A 182 -16.23 28.28 -17.64
CA LYS A 182 -17.48 27.91 -18.28
C LYS A 182 -17.37 27.87 -19.82
N GLY A 183 -16.72 28.88 -20.43
CA GLY A 183 -16.54 28.95 -21.88
C GLY A 183 -15.63 27.86 -22.43
N PHE A 184 -14.60 27.50 -21.67
CA PHE A 184 -13.67 26.43 -22.01
C PHE A 184 -14.39 25.07 -22.04
N TYR A 185 -15.10 24.70 -20.98
CA TYR A 185 -15.80 23.42 -20.93
C TYR A 185 -16.91 23.29 -21.97
N ALA A 186 -17.64 24.40 -22.28
CA ALA A 186 -18.67 24.39 -23.32
C ALA A 186 -18.14 23.96 -24.70
N GLY A 187 -16.83 24.16 -24.96
CA GLY A 187 -16.19 23.75 -26.20
C GLY A 187 -16.04 22.25 -26.40
N PHE A 188 -16.22 21.45 -25.34
CA PHE A 188 -16.09 19.99 -25.40
C PHE A 188 -17.46 19.28 -25.44
N TYR A 189 -18.56 19.99 -25.43
CA TYR A 189 -19.89 19.37 -25.42
C TYR A 189 -20.09 18.43 -26.63
N ASP A 190 -19.80 18.90 -27.84
CA ASP A 190 -19.93 18.09 -29.06
C ASP A 190 -19.02 16.83 -29.07
N VAL A 191 -17.93 16.86 -28.30
CA VAL A 191 -17.03 15.71 -28.15
C VAL A 191 -17.67 14.61 -27.31
N LEU A 192 -18.47 14.98 -26.30
CA LEU A 192 -19.00 14.08 -25.28
C LEU A 192 -20.48 13.71 -25.53
N GLU A 193 -21.32 14.61 -26.07
CA GLU A 193 -22.78 14.41 -26.22
C GLU A 193 -23.16 13.16 -27.02
N SER A 194 -22.37 12.83 -28.04
CA SER A 194 -22.69 11.72 -28.95
C SER A 194 -22.36 10.33 -28.38
N VAL A 195 -21.62 10.29 -27.30
CA VAL A 195 -21.07 9.04 -26.73
C VAL A 195 -21.47 8.87 -25.27
N TYR A 196 -21.64 9.97 -24.54
CA TYR A 196 -21.90 10.01 -23.12
C TYR A 196 -23.19 10.80 -22.86
N ASP A 197 -23.93 10.41 -21.84
CA ASP A 197 -25.17 11.07 -21.43
C ASP A 197 -24.84 12.36 -20.63
N TYR A 198 -24.23 13.32 -21.35
CA TYR A 198 -23.82 14.61 -20.81
C TYR A 198 -24.77 15.70 -21.25
N ASN A 199 -25.24 16.52 -20.29
CA ASN A 199 -26.04 17.72 -20.59
C ASN A 199 -25.13 18.97 -20.66
N PRO A 200 -25.55 20.04 -21.38
CA PRO A 200 -24.77 21.28 -21.45
C PRO A 200 -24.47 21.91 -20.07
N GLU A 201 -25.37 21.74 -19.10
CA GLU A 201 -25.22 22.23 -17.72
C GLU A 201 -24.16 21.46 -16.92
N ASP A 202 -23.83 20.24 -17.31
CA ASP A 202 -22.83 19.41 -16.66
C ASP A 202 -21.42 19.73 -17.16
N MET A 203 -21.28 20.47 -18.27
CA MET A 203 -20.00 20.91 -18.83
C MET A 203 -19.40 22.05 -18.00
N THR A 204 -18.91 21.73 -16.81
CA THR A 204 -18.39 22.70 -15.85
C THR A 204 -17.21 22.14 -15.05
N TYR A 205 -16.49 23.03 -14.36
CA TYR A 205 -15.42 22.69 -13.43
C TYR A 205 -15.87 21.71 -12.32
N ARG A 206 -17.16 21.62 -12.01
CA ARG A 206 -17.67 20.61 -11.04
C ARG A 206 -17.38 19.19 -11.49
N ASN A 207 -17.39 18.95 -12.78
CA ASN A 207 -17.13 17.66 -13.42
C ASN A 207 -15.74 17.63 -14.06
N ALA A 208 -14.80 18.46 -13.59
CA ALA A 208 -13.47 18.61 -14.21
C ALA A 208 -12.76 17.28 -14.40
N TYR A 209 -12.74 16.45 -13.34
CA TYR A 209 -12.11 15.14 -13.42
C TYR A 209 -12.85 14.19 -14.37
N ASP A 210 -14.18 14.13 -14.31
CA ASP A 210 -14.97 13.24 -15.13
C ASP A 210 -14.82 13.56 -16.62
N ILE A 211 -14.88 14.85 -16.99
CA ILE A 211 -14.67 15.33 -18.36
C ILE A 211 -13.25 15.00 -18.84
N PHE A 212 -12.23 15.29 -18.03
CA PHE A 212 -10.85 14.91 -18.34
C PHE A 212 -10.70 13.40 -18.53
N ASP A 213 -11.25 12.60 -17.62
CA ASP A 213 -11.17 11.14 -17.64
C ASP A 213 -11.81 10.56 -18.91
N LEU A 214 -13.01 11.03 -19.26
CA LEU A 214 -13.71 10.62 -20.47
C LEU A 214 -12.89 10.89 -21.74
N VAL A 215 -12.37 12.10 -21.87
CA VAL A 215 -11.54 12.49 -23.03
C VAL A 215 -10.24 11.69 -23.06
N ASN A 216 -9.55 11.58 -21.94
CA ASN A 216 -8.28 10.88 -21.85
C ASN A 216 -8.43 9.39 -22.15
N VAL A 217 -9.39 8.70 -21.53
CA VAL A 217 -9.65 7.27 -21.75
C VAL A 217 -10.10 7.02 -23.20
N ALA A 218 -10.94 7.89 -23.76
CA ALA A 218 -11.35 7.76 -25.16
C ALA A 218 -10.17 7.96 -26.13
N ARG A 219 -9.25 8.88 -25.86
CA ARG A 219 -8.04 9.06 -26.68
C ARG A 219 -7.13 7.84 -26.64
N ILE A 220 -7.06 7.15 -25.52
CA ILE A 220 -6.23 5.93 -25.38
C ILE A 220 -6.88 4.74 -26.08
N HIS A 221 -8.19 4.54 -25.90
CA HIS A 221 -8.85 3.28 -26.23
C HIS A 221 -9.82 3.32 -27.42
N ASN A 222 -10.29 4.51 -27.85
CA ASN A 222 -11.33 4.63 -28.84
C ASN A 222 -10.91 5.49 -30.04
N SER A 223 -10.38 4.84 -31.09
CA SER A 223 -9.94 5.51 -32.31
C SER A 223 -11.08 6.16 -33.10
N THR A 224 -12.34 5.83 -32.83
CA THR A 224 -13.52 6.41 -33.50
C THR A 224 -14.14 7.58 -32.74
N SER A 225 -13.73 7.81 -31.51
CA SER A 225 -14.23 8.91 -30.68
C SER A 225 -13.79 10.28 -31.23
N GLN A 226 -14.65 11.28 -31.09
CA GLN A 226 -14.31 12.68 -31.36
C GLN A 226 -13.21 13.22 -30.43
N ALA A 227 -12.98 12.58 -29.28
CA ALA A 227 -11.90 12.90 -28.35
C ALA A 227 -10.50 12.92 -29.01
N ARG A 228 -10.29 12.16 -30.10
CA ARG A 228 -9.06 12.19 -30.90
C ARG A 228 -8.75 13.58 -31.52
N ASN A 229 -9.78 14.42 -31.68
CA ASN A 229 -9.63 15.76 -32.24
C ASN A 229 -9.30 16.81 -31.17
N VAL A 230 -9.37 16.46 -29.89
CA VAL A 230 -8.94 17.32 -28.79
C VAL A 230 -7.43 17.47 -28.87
N THR A 231 -6.95 18.71 -28.88
CA THR A 231 -5.50 18.98 -28.96
C THR A 231 -4.78 18.56 -27.69
N ASP A 232 -3.46 18.40 -27.76
CA ASP A 232 -2.66 18.09 -26.56
C ASP A 232 -2.68 19.25 -25.56
N GLU A 233 -2.76 20.51 -26.05
CA GLU A 233 -2.89 21.70 -25.22
C GLU A 233 -4.23 21.71 -24.47
N ASP A 234 -5.34 21.41 -25.17
CA ASP A 234 -6.67 21.32 -24.53
C ASP A 234 -6.73 20.17 -23.51
N LEU A 235 -6.13 19.01 -23.85
CA LEU A 235 -6.07 17.89 -22.92
C LEU A 235 -5.24 18.25 -21.66
N LEU A 236 -4.11 18.94 -21.84
CA LEU A 236 -3.30 19.44 -20.72
C LEU A 236 -4.09 20.43 -19.87
N GLN A 237 -4.86 21.32 -20.48
CA GLN A 237 -5.71 22.26 -19.75
C GLN A 237 -6.85 21.55 -19.01
N LEU A 238 -7.50 20.55 -19.63
CA LEU A 238 -8.50 19.69 -18.95
C LEU A 238 -7.86 18.98 -17.75
N ARG A 239 -6.64 18.44 -17.92
CA ARG A 239 -5.88 17.80 -16.86
C ARG A 239 -5.57 18.78 -15.72
N THR A 240 -5.05 19.96 -16.03
CA THR A 240 -4.71 20.97 -15.01
C THR A 240 -5.91 21.42 -14.20
N LEU A 241 -7.08 21.55 -14.84
CA LEU A 241 -8.31 21.87 -14.13
C LEU A 241 -8.79 20.70 -13.26
N ALA A 242 -8.65 19.47 -13.74
CA ALA A 242 -8.94 18.28 -12.95
C ALA A 242 -7.98 18.14 -11.75
N ASP A 243 -6.68 18.40 -11.94
CA ASP A 243 -5.68 18.43 -10.87
C ASP A 243 -6.09 19.41 -9.76
N SER A 244 -6.45 20.63 -10.15
CA SER A 244 -6.87 21.68 -9.21
C SER A 244 -8.15 21.28 -8.43
N ALA A 245 -9.15 20.71 -9.12
CA ALA A 245 -10.40 20.29 -8.49
C ALA A 245 -10.15 19.15 -7.50
N GLU A 246 -9.46 18.10 -7.94
CA GLU A 246 -9.20 16.91 -7.13
C GLU A 246 -8.29 17.21 -5.95
N PHE A 247 -7.25 18.04 -6.10
CA PHE A 247 -6.46 18.47 -4.95
C PHE A 247 -7.31 19.21 -3.93
N GLY A 248 -8.18 20.12 -4.36
CA GLY A 248 -9.08 20.86 -3.48
C GLY A 248 -10.11 19.98 -2.76
N TYR A 249 -10.60 18.91 -3.40
CA TYR A 249 -11.45 17.93 -2.75
C TYR A 249 -10.70 17.12 -1.68
N ASN A 250 -9.45 16.77 -1.94
CA ASN A 250 -8.72 15.80 -1.13
C ASN A 250 -7.85 16.44 -0.03
N PHE A 251 -7.55 17.74 -0.11
CA PHE A 251 -6.75 18.39 0.94
C PHE A 251 -7.16 19.84 1.20
N ASN A 252 -7.26 20.16 2.47
CA ASN A 252 -7.26 21.51 3.01
C ASN A 252 -6.86 21.48 4.50
N ALA A 253 -5.81 22.21 4.86
CA ALA A 253 -5.28 22.24 6.23
C ALA A 253 -6.31 22.67 7.29
N SER A 254 -7.28 23.52 6.91
CA SER A 254 -8.36 23.98 7.80
C SER A 254 -9.57 23.03 7.86
N GLN A 255 -9.62 22.01 6.98
CA GLN A 255 -10.73 21.06 6.88
C GLN A 255 -10.18 19.62 6.83
N PRO A 256 -9.70 19.08 7.95
CA PRO A 256 -9.01 17.78 7.99
C PRO A 256 -9.88 16.60 7.52
N ALA A 257 -11.21 16.77 7.47
CA ALA A 257 -12.12 15.75 6.94
C ALA A 257 -11.92 15.50 5.44
N ARG A 258 -11.37 16.47 4.65
CA ARG A 258 -11.06 16.25 3.22
C ARG A 258 -9.97 15.20 3.03
N SER A 259 -8.99 15.14 3.93
CA SER A 259 -7.87 14.20 3.86
C SER A 259 -8.03 12.98 4.77
N ILE A 260 -9.27 12.63 5.13
CA ILE A 260 -9.56 11.54 6.09
C ILE A 260 -8.91 10.21 5.68
N HIS A 261 -8.98 9.86 4.39
CA HIS A 261 -8.39 8.65 3.82
C HIS A 261 -6.84 8.65 3.86
N ALA A 262 -6.18 9.81 3.68
CA ALA A 262 -4.73 9.88 3.88
C ALA A 262 -4.37 9.81 5.37
N ARG A 263 -5.20 10.28 6.28
CA ARG A 263 -4.97 10.17 7.71
C ARG A 263 -5.03 8.72 8.21
N THR A 264 -5.96 7.93 7.68
CA THR A 264 -6.01 6.48 7.96
C THR A 264 -4.90 5.73 7.25
N LEU A 265 -4.59 6.07 5.99
CA LEU A 265 -3.45 5.50 5.26
C LEU A 265 -2.12 5.78 5.98
N THR A 266 -1.94 6.96 6.55
CA THR A 266 -0.76 7.32 7.36
C THR A 266 -0.58 6.37 8.54
N ALA A 267 -1.67 6.03 9.25
CA ALA A 267 -1.65 5.01 10.30
C ALA A 267 -1.28 3.62 9.76
N ARG A 268 -1.85 3.24 8.60
CA ARG A 268 -1.56 1.95 7.96
C ARG A 268 -0.11 1.82 7.54
N ILE A 269 0.45 2.87 6.91
CA ILE A 269 1.86 2.92 6.52
C ILE A 269 2.75 2.75 7.76
N LEU A 270 2.49 3.53 8.81
CA LEU A 270 3.26 3.45 10.05
C LEU A 270 3.16 2.06 10.70
N ALA A 271 1.97 1.50 10.82
CA ALA A 271 1.75 0.17 11.39
C ALA A 271 2.49 -0.92 10.58
N GLN A 272 2.47 -0.83 9.26
CA GLN A 272 3.10 -1.84 8.40
C GLN A 272 4.63 -1.74 8.41
N LEU A 273 5.20 -0.53 8.41
CA LEU A 273 6.64 -0.34 8.62
C LEU A 273 7.07 -0.83 10.00
N ASN A 274 6.27 -0.58 11.04
CA ASN A 274 6.53 -1.10 12.38
C ASN A 274 6.52 -2.63 12.43
N GLN A 275 5.76 -3.33 11.59
CA GLN A 275 5.84 -4.80 11.48
C GLN A 275 7.23 -5.26 11.00
N THR A 276 7.85 -4.53 10.07
CA THR A 276 9.25 -4.79 9.67
C THR A 276 10.19 -4.57 10.85
N VAL A 277 10.00 -3.50 11.61
CA VAL A 277 10.84 -3.18 12.79
C VAL A 277 10.71 -4.24 13.87
N VAL A 278 9.48 -4.56 14.32
CA VAL A 278 9.26 -5.53 15.42
C VAL A 278 9.59 -6.97 15.03
N SER A 279 9.60 -7.28 13.74
CA SER A 279 10.04 -8.57 13.21
C SER A 279 11.54 -8.64 12.95
N GLU A 280 12.31 -7.60 13.33
CA GLU A 280 13.76 -7.49 13.07
C GLU A 280 14.09 -7.74 11.59
N GLY A 281 13.30 -7.12 10.69
CA GLY A 281 13.49 -7.25 9.24
C GLY A 281 13.12 -8.62 8.65
N LYS A 282 12.28 -9.43 9.30
CA LYS A 282 11.74 -10.66 8.69
C LYS A 282 10.69 -10.32 7.63
N LEU A 283 9.77 -9.40 7.93
CA LEU A 283 8.94 -8.77 6.91
C LEU A 283 9.81 -7.75 6.17
N LYS A 284 9.87 -7.86 4.85
CA LYS A 284 10.83 -7.10 4.02
C LYS A 284 10.16 -6.18 3.02
N PHE A 285 9.06 -6.61 2.45
CA PHE A 285 8.37 -5.85 1.43
C PHE A 285 6.87 -5.86 1.68
N SER A 286 6.26 -4.68 1.69
CA SER A 286 4.82 -4.52 1.86
C SER A 286 4.24 -3.75 0.68
N LEU A 287 3.15 -4.25 0.10
CA LEU A 287 2.39 -3.60 -0.97
C LEU A 287 1.00 -3.26 -0.49
N LEU A 288 0.62 -2.00 -0.63
CA LEU A 288 -0.74 -1.51 -0.50
C LEU A 288 -1.21 -0.97 -1.84
N SER A 289 -2.43 -1.26 -2.27
CA SER A 289 -2.96 -0.74 -3.54
C SER A 289 -4.17 0.16 -3.28
N GLY A 290 -4.21 1.32 -3.95
CA GLY A 290 -5.26 2.31 -3.77
C GLY A 290 -5.47 3.21 -4.98
N SER A 291 -6.12 4.35 -4.77
CA SER A 291 -6.50 5.32 -5.79
C SER A 291 -5.73 6.63 -5.64
N TYR A 292 -5.82 7.50 -6.65
CA TYR A 292 -5.10 8.79 -6.73
C TYR A 292 -5.46 9.78 -5.62
N ASP A 293 -6.69 9.72 -5.13
CA ASP A 293 -7.22 10.54 -4.04
C ASP A 293 -6.34 10.46 -2.79
N ALA A 294 -5.95 9.25 -2.41
CA ALA A 294 -5.05 9.01 -1.28
C ALA A 294 -3.65 9.62 -1.49
N PHE A 295 -3.15 9.67 -2.74
CA PHE A 295 -1.88 10.35 -3.05
C PHE A 295 -2.00 11.85 -2.83
N LEU A 296 -3.01 12.51 -3.43
CA LEU A 296 -3.20 13.95 -3.31
C LEU A 296 -3.37 14.39 -1.86
N ALA A 297 -4.19 13.65 -1.11
CA ALA A 297 -4.39 13.93 0.30
C ALA A 297 -3.10 13.72 1.11
N PHE A 298 -2.31 12.68 0.81
CA PHE A 298 -1.03 12.41 1.47
C PHE A 298 0.01 13.49 1.13
N PHE A 299 0.08 13.93 -0.11
CA PHE A 299 0.99 15.00 -0.54
C PHE A 299 0.74 16.30 0.23
N GLY A 300 -0.53 16.69 0.35
CA GLY A 300 -0.90 17.86 1.16
C GLY A 300 -0.62 17.65 2.66
N LEU A 301 -0.98 16.48 3.21
CA LEU A 301 -0.86 16.16 4.62
C LEU A 301 0.61 16.12 5.11
N THR A 302 1.54 15.75 4.23
CA THR A 302 2.96 15.62 4.53
C THR A 302 3.81 16.79 4.06
N ASP A 303 3.14 17.87 3.59
CA ASP A 303 3.78 19.10 3.10
C ASP A 303 4.66 18.91 1.84
N LEU A 304 4.46 17.85 1.04
CA LEU A 304 5.18 17.62 -0.21
C LEU A 304 4.93 18.74 -1.23
N VAL A 305 3.74 19.35 -1.21
CA VAL A 305 3.40 20.53 -2.03
C VAL A 305 4.30 21.75 -1.77
N ALA A 306 5.01 21.80 -0.66
CA ALA A 306 6.01 22.82 -0.39
C ALA A 306 7.39 22.48 -0.98
N VAL A 307 7.57 21.23 -1.48
CA VAL A 307 8.82 20.76 -2.10
C VAL A 307 8.76 20.95 -3.61
N SER A 308 7.61 20.61 -4.25
CA SER A 308 7.36 20.80 -5.68
C SER A 308 5.89 21.03 -5.95
N ASP A 309 5.60 21.90 -6.93
CA ASP A 309 4.23 22.12 -7.43
C ASP A 309 3.66 20.88 -8.13
N ASP A 310 4.50 19.92 -8.55
CA ASP A 310 4.05 18.66 -9.16
C ASP A 310 3.15 17.85 -8.21
N PHE A 311 3.30 18.03 -6.90
CA PHE A 311 2.47 17.36 -5.89
C PHE A 311 1.04 17.92 -5.75
N TYR A 312 0.70 18.98 -6.50
CA TYR A 312 -0.71 19.38 -6.69
C TYR A 312 -1.41 18.59 -7.79
N GLY A 313 -0.64 17.91 -8.66
CA GLY A 313 -1.15 17.16 -9.79
C GLY A 313 -1.61 15.76 -9.45
N LEU A 314 -2.61 15.27 -10.21
CA LEU A 314 -3.00 13.87 -10.19
C LEU A 314 -1.78 12.99 -10.52
N PRO A 315 -1.40 12.01 -9.71
CA PRO A 315 -0.36 11.07 -10.11
C PRO A 315 -0.79 10.31 -11.36
N ASP A 316 0.11 9.94 -12.24
CA ASP A 316 -0.20 9.13 -13.42
C ASP A 316 -0.58 7.69 -13.05
N TYR A 317 -1.16 6.92 -13.99
CA TYR A 317 -1.48 5.51 -13.76
C TYR A 317 -0.22 4.71 -13.37
N ALA A 318 -0.39 3.79 -12.42
CA ALA A 318 0.69 2.98 -11.82
C ALA A 318 1.78 3.80 -11.08
N SER A 319 1.49 5.05 -10.68
CA SER A 319 2.35 5.79 -9.75
C SER A 319 2.47 5.09 -8.41
N THR A 320 3.62 5.29 -7.75
CA THR A 320 3.89 4.66 -6.46
C THR A 320 4.52 5.63 -5.47
N MET A 321 4.13 5.52 -4.20
CA MET A 321 4.86 6.06 -3.05
C MET A 321 5.59 4.90 -2.39
N ALA A 322 6.87 5.06 -2.08
CA ALA A 322 7.66 4.06 -1.38
C ALA A 322 8.31 4.63 -0.12
N PHE A 323 8.41 3.80 0.90
CA PHE A 323 9.06 4.12 2.18
C PHE A 323 10.13 3.06 2.42
N GLU A 324 11.40 3.45 2.32
CA GLU A 324 12.54 2.60 2.63
C GLU A 324 12.91 2.73 4.12
N LEU A 325 13.09 1.62 4.81
CA LEU A 325 13.76 1.56 6.10
C LEU A 325 15.24 1.32 5.84
N VAL A 326 16.09 2.28 6.19
CA VAL A 326 17.51 2.27 5.87
C VAL A 326 18.37 2.50 7.11
N SER A 327 19.59 1.96 7.09
CA SER A 327 20.65 2.31 8.03
C SER A 327 21.95 2.49 7.27
N ASP A 328 22.98 2.99 7.95
CA ASP A 328 24.35 2.93 7.47
C ASP A 328 24.76 1.45 7.23
N ASP A 329 25.88 1.25 6.51
CA ASP A 329 26.36 -0.07 6.08
C ASP A 329 26.26 -1.13 7.20
N ALA A 330 25.31 -2.05 7.05
CA ALA A 330 24.96 -3.05 8.04
C ALA A 330 24.79 -4.44 7.42
N THR A 331 25.19 -5.45 8.15
CA THR A 331 25.03 -6.88 7.80
C THR A 331 23.85 -7.56 8.52
N ALA A 332 23.18 -6.84 9.42
CA ALA A 332 22.02 -7.28 10.18
C ALA A 332 21.08 -6.11 10.44
N PHE A 333 19.86 -6.41 10.90
CA PHE A 333 18.91 -5.40 11.34
C PHE A 333 19.48 -4.61 12.54
N PRO A 334 19.33 -3.26 12.59
CA PRO A 334 19.89 -2.43 13.66
C PRO A 334 19.44 -2.89 15.06
N ALA A 335 20.39 -2.96 15.99
CA ALA A 335 20.09 -3.30 17.38
C ALA A 335 19.50 -2.09 18.13
N ASP A 336 19.97 -0.87 17.82
CA ASP A 336 19.42 0.39 18.32
C ASP A 336 18.61 1.06 17.20
N VAL A 337 17.32 0.73 17.15
CA VAL A 337 16.38 1.22 16.13
C VAL A 337 16.24 2.75 16.21
N ASP A 338 16.30 3.31 17.41
CA ASP A 338 16.08 4.75 17.59
C ASP A 338 17.29 5.57 17.12
N ALA A 339 18.49 5.03 17.24
CA ALA A 339 19.71 5.69 16.81
C ALA A 339 20.05 5.46 15.33
N ASP A 340 19.86 4.22 14.85
CA ASP A 340 20.46 3.78 13.59
C ASP A 340 19.48 3.65 12.44
N LEU A 341 18.15 3.54 12.71
CA LEU A 341 17.16 3.34 11.66
C LEU A 341 16.60 4.68 11.17
N HIS A 342 16.53 4.80 9.86
CA HIS A 342 16.00 5.98 9.15
C HIS A 342 14.94 5.58 8.14
N VAL A 343 14.10 6.55 7.75
CA VAL A 343 13.08 6.40 6.71
C VAL A 343 13.40 7.35 5.55
N ARG A 344 13.36 6.82 4.33
CA ARG A 344 13.36 7.58 3.08
C ARG A 344 12.04 7.43 2.38
N PHE A 345 11.45 8.56 1.99
CA PHE A 345 10.28 8.60 1.13
C PHE A 345 10.71 8.78 -0.32
N LEU A 346 10.11 7.97 -1.21
CA LEU A 346 10.32 8.07 -2.65
C LEU A 346 8.97 8.13 -3.36
N PHE A 347 8.94 8.88 -4.44
CA PHE A 347 7.78 8.95 -5.34
C PHE A 347 8.19 8.64 -6.77
N ARG A 348 7.36 7.89 -7.47
CA ARG A 348 7.45 7.59 -8.88
C ARG A 348 6.15 7.98 -9.56
N ASN A 349 6.22 8.90 -10.52
CA ASN A 349 5.04 9.33 -11.26
C ASN A 349 4.87 8.51 -12.53
N GLY A 350 3.89 7.60 -12.51
CA GLY A 350 3.56 6.71 -13.62
C GLY A 350 4.53 5.55 -13.82
N THR A 351 4.30 4.79 -14.88
CA THR A 351 5.06 3.56 -15.21
C THR A 351 6.52 3.85 -15.54
N PHE A 352 6.79 4.96 -16.22
CA PHE A 352 8.12 5.30 -16.73
C PHE A 352 8.85 6.37 -15.90
N GLY A 353 8.24 6.83 -14.81
CA GLY A 353 8.87 7.79 -13.89
C GLY A 353 10.02 7.16 -13.13
N GLU A 354 11.01 7.97 -12.75
CA GLU A 354 12.08 7.55 -11.84
C GLU A 354 11.58 7.53 -10.40
N LEU A 355 12.05 6.57 -9.62
CA LEU A 355 11.79 6.51 -8.18
C LEU A 355 12.72 7.48 -7.45
N THR A 356 12.23 8.70 -7.21
CA THR A 356 13.00 9.84 -6.70
C THR A 356 12.67 10.09 -5.22
N ALA A 357 13.70 10.39 -4.41
CA ALA A 357 13.56 10.73 -3.01
C ALA A 357 13.09 12.18 -2.83
N PHE A 358 12.21 12.40 -1.85
CA PHE A 358 11.71 13.72 -1.48
C PHE A 358 11.65 13.88 0.04
N PRO A 359 11.97 15.07 0.56
CA PRO A 359 11.87 15.36 1.99
C PRO A 359 10.41 15.45 2.44
N LEU A 360 10.05 14.73 3.51
CA LEU A 360 8.74 14.83 4.14
C LEU A 360 8.71 15.92 5.23
N PHE A 361 7.52 16.42 5.54
CA PHE A 361 7.26 17.26 6.73
C PHE A 361 8.12 18.54 6.79
N ARG A 362 8.48 19.09 5.63
CA ARG A 362 9.37 20.28 5.51
C ARG A 362 10.72 20.12 6.22
N THR A 363 11.22 18.91 6.36
CA THR A 363 12.51 18.68 7.02
C THR A 363 13.70 19.21 6.22
N GLY A 364 13.57 19.23 4.89
CA GLY A 364 14.67 19.49 3.96
C GLY A 364 15.65 18.31 3.83
N GLU A 365 15.41 17.20 4.50
CA GLU A 365 16.23 15.99 4.52
C GLU A 365 15.51 14.85 3.80
N GLU A 366 16.19 14.15 2.88
CA GLU A 366 15.62 13.00 2.17
C GLU A 366 15.43 11.77 3.07
N THR A 367 16.22 11.67 4.15
CA THR A 367 16.10 10.64 5.18
C THR A 367 15.86 11.28 6.54
N ILE A 368 14.96 10.72 7.31
CA ILE A 368 14.64 11.16 8.66
C ILE A 368 14.73 9.98 9.62
N SER A 369 15.17 10.20 10.86
CA SER A 369 15.28 9.14 11.86
C SER A 369 13.92 8.49 12.13
N TRP A 370 13.92 7.18 12.40
CA TRP A 370 12.71 6.42 12.70
C TRP A 370 11.83 7.08 13.79
N PRO A 371 12.36 7.49 14.96
CA PRO A 371 11.53 8.14 15.98
C PRO A 371 10.88 9.43 15.51
N ARG A 372 11.58 10.25 14.70
CA ARG A 372 11.02 11.47 14.14
C ARG A 372 9.93 11.16 13.13
N PHE A 373 10.13 10.18 12.26
CA PHE A 373 9.11 9.72 11.31
C PHE A 373 7.86 9.25 12.05
N VAL A 374 8.00 8.39 13.05
CA VAL A 374 6.89 7.91 13.90
C VAL A 374 6.12 9.08 14.50
N SER A 375 6.81 10.03 15.12
CA SER A 375 6.20 11.21 15.74
C SER A 375 5.42 12.06 14.74
N GLU A 376 5.99 12.33 13.55
CA GLU A 376 5.33 13.14 12.51
C GLU A 376 4.13 12.43 11.89
N MET A 377 4.22 11.11 11.67
CA MET A 377 3.10 10.31 11.17
C MET A 377 1.95 10.26 12.20
N GLN A 378 2.25 10.03 13.47
CA GLN A 378 1.25 9.99 14.55
C GLN A 378 0.48 11.30 14.72
N LYS A 379 1.12 12.45 14.55
CA LYS A 379 0.43 13.77 14.59
C LYS A 379 -0.65 13.92 13.51
N ARG A 380 -0.52 13.19 12.42
CA ARG A 380 -1.36 13.30 11.22
C ARG A 380 -2.35 12.15 11.09
N ALA A 381 -2.06 11.02 11.71
CA ALA A 381 -2.82 9.79 11.59
C ALA A 381 -4.18 9.85 12.30
N ILE A 382 -5.09 9.02 11.83
CA ILE A 382 -6.19 8.44 12.60
C ILE A 382 -5.82 6.98 12.78
N SER A 383 -5.62 6.57 14.03
CA SER A 383 -4.94 5.31 14.36
C SER A 383 -5.88 4.21 14.85
N THR A 384 -7.15 4.54 15.12
CA THR A 384 -8.14 3.57 15.58
C THR A 384 -9.45 3.70 14.80
N VAL A 385 -10.20 2.59 14.76
CA VAL A 385 -11.55 2.56 14.16
C VAL A 385 -12.49 3.50 14.91
N GLU A 386 -12.39 3.57 16.22
CA GLU A 386 -13.18 4.46 17.08
C GLU A 386 -12.93 5.94 16.72
N GLU A 387 -11.67 6.36 16.61
CA GLU A 387 -11.31 7.72 16.16
C GLU A 387 -11.89 8.05 14.80
N TRP A 388 -11.82 7.08 13.84
CA TRP A 388 -12.39 7.25 12.52
C TRP A 388 -13.92 7.38 12.57
N CYS A 389 -14.61 6.48 13.28
CA CYS A 389 -16.06 6.51 13.43
C CYS A 389 -16.52 7.87 14.00
N SER A 390 -15.81 8.39 15.00
CA SER A 390 -16.08 9.68 15.62
C SER A 390 -15.80 10.83 14.65
N ALA A 391 -14.62 10.87 14.01
CA ALA A 391 -14.22 11.92 13.08
C ALA A 391 -15.14 12.00 11.85
N CYS A 392 -15.63 10.85 11.37
CA CYS A 392 -16.53 10.73 10.23
C CYS A 392 -18.00 10.96 10.60
N SER A 393 -18.38 10.89 11.87
CA SER A 393 -19.78 10.77 12.31
C SER A 393 -20.47 9.61 11.55
N SER A 394 -19.78 8.50 11.41
CA SER A 394 -20.19 7.40 10.55
C SER A 394 -21.23 6.50 11.22
N LEU A 395 -22.19 6.03 10.41
CA LEU A 395 -23.26 5.10 10.82
C LEU A 395 -23.06 3.69 10.22
N VAL A 396 -21.89 3.39 9.66
CA VAL A 396 -21.59 2.04 9.17
C VAL A 396 -21.65 1.04 10.31
N SER A 397 -21.98 -0.22 9.99
CA SER A 397 -22.37 -1.23 10.99
C SER A 397 -21.29 -1.46 12.07
N PHE A 398 -20.01 -1.44 11.72
CA PHE A 398 -18.94 -1.63 12.70
C PHE A 398 -18.74 -0.43 13.63
N CYS A 399 -19.21 0.78 13.27
CA CYS A 399 -19.17 1.94 14.18
C CYS A 399 -20.21 1.85 15.31
N ALA A 400 -21.24 1.03 15.16
CA ALA A 400 -22.25 0.88 16.21
C ALA A 400 -21.64 0.40 17.54
N ALA A 401 -20.58 -0.39 17.50
CA ALA A 401 -19.87 -0.86 18.70
C ALA A 401 -19.23 0.28 19.51
N TYR A 402 -19.00 1.45 18.91
CA TYR A 402 -18.38 2.60 19.55
C TYR A 402 -19.37 3.74 19.93
N GLN A 403 -20.65 3.59 19.56
CA GLN A 403 -21.70 4.62 19.84
C GLN A 403 -22.33 4.46 21.22
N ASP A 404 -22.42 3.25 21.75
CA ASP A 404 -23.09 2.95 23.01
C ASP A 404 -22.32 3.47 24.25
N GLU A 405 -20.99 3.67 24.14
CA GLU A 405 -20.19 4.24 25.24
C GLU A 405 -20.36 5.76 25.39
N ALA A 406 -20.64 6.48 24.30
CA ALA A 406 -20.82 7.93 24.33
C ALA A 406 -22.13 8.37 25.04
N THR A 407 -23.18 7.53 25.04
CA THR A 407 -24.45 7.80 25.69
C THR A 407 -24.48 7.44 27.17
N SER A 408 -23.61 6.54 27.62
CA SER A 408 -23.53 6.15 29.04
C SER A 408 -22.63 7.06 29.88
N SER A 409 -21.85 7.98 29.28
CA SER A 409 -20.96 8.88 30.01
C SER A 409 -21.60 10.21 30.46
N SER A 410 -22.90 10.46 30.17
CA SER A 410 -23.56 11.71 30.56
C SER A 410 -24.21 11.70 31.96
N THR A 411 -24.13 10.60 32.71
CA THR A 411 -24.63 10.55 34.09
C THR A 411 -23.65 9.81 34.99
N ASN A 412 -22.54 10.44 35.34
CA ASN A 412 -21.96 10.36 36.70
C ASN A 412 -20.66 11.18 36.81
N HIS A 413 -20.67 12.16 37.68
CA HIS A 413 -19.48 12.85 38.19
C HIS A 413 -18.70 11.86 39.09
N GLY A 414 -17.59 11.36 38.59
CA GLY A 414 -16.63 10.62 39.40
C GLY A 414 -15.33 10.47 38.58
N GLY A 415 -14.26 11.15 39.06
CA GLY A 415 -12.98 11.24 38.36
C GLY A 415 -12.34 9.85 38.05
N GLY A 416 -12.56 9.35 36.84
CA GLY A 416 -11.91 8.22 36.26
C GLY A 416 -11.18 8.61 34.98
N MET A 417 -10.02 7.98 34.69
CA MET A 417 -9.29 8.19 33.46
C MET A 417 -10.16 7.81 32.26
N SER A 418 -10.07 8.57 31.16
CA SER A 418 -10.84 8.30 29.95
C SER A 418 -10.49 6.92 29.36
N ASN A 419 -11.48 6.22 28.80
CA ASN A 419 -11.31 4.86 28.25
C ASN A 419 -10.27 4.79 27.13
N GLY A 420 -10.00 5.88 26.41
CA GLY A 420 -8.91 5.98 25.43
C GLY A 420 -7.53 5.82 26.08
N VAL A 421 -7.33 6.42 27.25
CA VAL A 421 -6.09 6.28 28.03
C VAL A 421 -6.00 4.85 28.62
N ALA A 422 -7.13 4.28 29.04
CA ALA A 422 -7.17 2.90 29.52
C ALA A 422 -6.86 1.87 28.45
N GLY A 423 -7.31 2.09 27.20
CA GLY A 423 -7.02 1.24 26.03
C GLY A 423 -5.52 1.24 25.66
N VAL A 424 -4.90 2.42 25.64
CA VAL A 424 -3.45 2.55 25.40
C VAL A 424 -2.64 1.92 26.53
N ILE A 425 -3.04 2.14 27.78
CA ILE A 425 -2.40 1.50 28.93
C ILE A 425 -2.59 -0.02 28.91
N GLY A 426 -3.79 -0.51 28.51
CA GLY A 426 -4.06 -1.94 28.34
C GLY A 426 -3.16 -2.58 27.28
N ALA A 427 -2.97 -1.95 26.13
CA ALA A 427 -2.11 -2.45 25.05
C ALA A 427 -0.62 -2.46 25.48
N VAL A 428 -0.16 -1.41 26.14
CA VAL A 428 1.23 -1.32 26.65
C VAL A 428 1.48 -2.33 27.79
N VAL A 429 0.51 -2.50 28.68
CA VAL A 429 0.60 -3.48 29.78
C VAL A 429 0.58 -4.91 29.22
N THR A 430 -0.27 -5.20 28.22
CA THR A 430 -0.32 -6.52 27.59
C THR A 430 1.00 -6.84 26.86
N LEU A 431 1.58 -5.88 26.14
CA LEU A 431 2.90 -6.02 25.51
C LEU A 431 4.00 -6.20 26.57
N GLY A 432 3.95 -5.46 27.66
CA GLY A 432 4.90 -5.61 28.78
C GLY A 432 4.80 -6.98 29.46
N VAL A 433 3.59 -7.50 29.68
CA VAL A 433 3.37 -8.82 30.28
C VAL A 433 3.82 -9.95 29.35
N VAL A 434 3.55 -9.82 28.03
CA VAL A 434 4.02 -10.81 27.04
C VAL A 434 5.54 -10.79 26.92
N ALA A 435 6.17 -9.62 26.95
CA ALA A 435 7.63 -9.50 26.92
C ALA A 435 8.28 -10.08 28.21
N LEU A 436 7.69 -9.81 29.38
CA LEU A 436 8.14 -10.40 30.66
C LEU A 436 7.96 -11.93 30.71
N ALA A 437 6.79 -12.43 30.26
CA ALA A 437 6.54 -13.87 30.21
C ALA A 437 7.47 -14.57 29.20
N GLY A 438 7.70 -13.96 28.03
CA GLY A 438 8.67 -14.43 27.02
C GLY A 438 10.11 -14.42 27.55
N GLY A 439 10.50 -13.35 28.23
CA GLY A 439 11.82 -13.23 28.89
C GLY A 439 12.05 -14.28 29.98
N ILE A 440 11.04 -14.54 30.82
CA ILE A 440 11.10 -15.58 31.87
C ILE A 440 11.18 -16.97 31.22
N ALA A 441 10.38 -17.24 30.17
CA ALA A 441 10.42 -18.52 29.45
C ALA A 441 11.80 -18.76 28.81
N LEU A 442 12.39 -17.74 28.16
CA LEU A 442 13.74 -17.80 27.59
C LEU A 442 14.82 -18.00 28.67
N PHE A 443 14.69 -17.34 29.82
CA PHE A 443 15.63 -17.49 30.93
C PHE A 443 15.55 -18.91 31.52
N LEU A 444 14.35 -19.46 31.68
CA LEU A 444 14.16 -20.83 32.17
C LEU A 444 14.68 -21.86 31.16
N LEU A 445 14.46 -21.66 29.86
CA LEU A 445 14.99 -22.52 28.80
C LEU A 445 16.53 -22.47 28.72
N ARG A 446 17.14 -21.30 28.94
CA ARG A 446 18.60 -21.16 29.04
C ARG A 446 19.15 -21.87 30.29
N LYS A 447 18.45 -21.80 31.43
CA LYS A 447 18.84 -22.47 32.65
C LYS A 447 18.73 -24.00 32.55
N CYS A 448 17.69 -24.51 31.85
CA CYS A 448 17.58 -25.95 31.56
C CYS A 448 18.66 -26.45 30.59
N ARG A 449 19.14 -25.58 29.67
CA ARG A 449 20.25 -25.95 28.77
C ARG A 449 21.61 -25.98 29.43
N SER A 450 21.83 -25.16 30.46
CA SER A 450 23.09 -25.13 31.21
C SER A 450 23.23 -26.27 32.25
N THR A 451 22.15 -26.98 32.60
CA THR A 451 22.17 -28.14 33.47
C THR A 451 22.29 -29.47 32.71
N ALA A 452 22.21 -29.45 31.38
CA ALA A 452 22.29 -30.67 30.55
C ALA A 452 23.72 -30.98 30.04
N THR A 453 24.76 -30.25 30.48
CA THR A 453 26.16 -30.45 30.06
C THR A 453 27.07 -31.02 31.11
N ALA A 454 26.53 -31.65 32.16
CA ALA A 454 27.34 -32.39 33.17
C ALA A 454 26.65 -33.72 33.42
N ASP A 455 26.81 -34.68 32.54
CA ASP A 455 26.92 -36.12 32.79
C ASP A 455 26.90 -36.85 31.42
N THR A 456 28.09 -37.12 30.91
CA THR A 456 28.28 -38.11 29.84
C THR A 456 29.27 -39.15 30.35
N GLN A 457 28.76 -40.25 30.87
CA GLN A 457 29.46 -41.49 30.90
C GLN A 457 28.59 -42.62 30.33
N GLU A 458 28.99 -43.04 29.18
CA GLU A 458 29.01 -44.36 28.57
C GLU A 458 27.98 -45.41 29.04
N LEU A 459 27.10 -45.82 28.10
CA LEU A 459 26.73 -47.23 27.93
C LEU A 459 26.09 -47.47 26.57
N ARG A 460 26.73 -48.36 25.82
CA ARG A 460 26.41 -48.82 24.46
C ARG A 460 25.22 -49.80 24.45
N PRO A 461 24.58 -50.04 23.29
CA PRO A 461 23.22 -50.52 23.16
C PRO A 461 23.07 -52.03 23.08
N LYS A 462 21.89 -52.50 23.43
CA LYS A 462 21.36 -53.80 22.97
C LYS A 462 19.96 -53.63 22.46
N SER A 463 19.78 -53.89 21.16
CA SER A 463 18.51 -54.26 20.56
C SER A 463 17.96 -55.54 21.23
N PRO A 464 16.67 -55.70 21.30
CA PRO A 464 16.06 -56.67 20.39
C PRO A 464 14.72 -56.25 19.78
N ALA A 465 14.42 -57.02 18.74
CA ALA A 465 13.33 -56.97 17.82
C ALA A 465 11.97 -57.42 18.44
N CYS A 466 10.93 -57.11 17.65
CA CYS A 466 9.64 -57.80 17.48
C CYS A 466 8.63 -57.75 18.64
N ALA A 467 7.47 -57.23 18.35
CA ALA A 467 6.30 -58.05 18.10
C ALA A 467 5.07 -57.18 17.82
N ALA A 468 4.34 -57.58 16.82
CA ALA A 468 3.03 -57.13 16.40
C ALA A 468 1.97 -57.44 17.47
N THR A 469 0.86 -56.70 17.42
CA THR A 469 -0.49 -57.27 17.27
C THR A 469 -1.60 -56.21 17.50
N THR A 470 -2.38 -56.05 16.47
CA THR A 470 -3.86 -56.18 16.36
C THR A 470 -4.80 -55.15 16.97
N ALA A 471 -5.54 -54.61 16.04
CA ALA A 471 -7.00 -54.50 15.98
C ALA A 471 -7.71 -53.39 16.76
N PHE A 472 -8.35 -52.52 15.99
CA PHE A 472 -9.79 -52.38 16.09
C PHE A 472 -10.35 -51.82 14.75
N GLU A 473 -11.15 -52.68 14.12
CA GLU A 473 -12.17 -52.33 13.09
C GLU A 473 -13.33 -51.61 13.77
N GLU A 474 -13.95 -50.75 13.01
CA GLU A 474 -15.38 -50.63 12.75
C GLU A 474 -15.80 -49.18 12.61
N GLY A 475 -16.55 -48.92 11.52
CA GLY A 475 -17.36 -47.73 11.37
C GLY A 475 -17.49 -47.21 9.91
N CYS A 476 -17.85 -48.10 8.96
CA CYS A 476 -18.45 -47.65 7.70
C CYS A 476 -19.91 -47.26 7.93
N ALA A 477 -20.30 -46.05 7.56
CA ALA A 477 -21.68 -45.74 7.19
C ALA A 477 -21.72 -44.84 5.95
N GLU A 478 -22.43 -45.33 4.98
CA GLU A 478 -22.75 -44.80 3.65
C GLU A 478 -23.28 -43.37 3.67
N LEU A 479 -22.92 -42.60 2.66
CA LEU A 479 -23.85 -41.71 1.96
C LEU A 479 -23.52 -41.69 0.48
N LYS A 480 -24.38 -42.32 -0.29
CA LYS A 480 -24.47 -42.33 -1.75
C LYS A 480 -24.91 -40.96 -2.29
N GLY A 481 -24.32 -40.57 -3.38
CA GLY A 481 -25.03 -40.03 -4.52
C GLY A 481 -25.03 -38.53 -4.72
N TRP A 482 -24.24 -38.07 -5.67
CA TRP A 482 -24.71 -37.13 -6.71
C TRP A 482 -23.84 -37.34 -7.97
N GLY A 483 -24.51 -37.71 -9.04
CA GLY A 483 -23.93 -38.12 -10.30
C GLY A 483 -23.42 -36.93 -11.14
N TYR A 484 -22.30 -37.11 -11.71
CA TYR A 484 -21.79 -36.31 -12.83
C TYR A 484 -22.50 -36.74 -14.10
N ARG A 485 -23.26 -35.84 -14.75
CA ARG A 485 -23.69 -35.99 -16.14
C ARG A 485 -22.66 -35.33 -17.07
N SER A 486 -22.03 -36.16 -17.84
CA SER A 486 -21.30 -35.81 -19.07
C SER A 486 -22.30 -35.22 -20.08
N TYR A 487 -21.95 -34.08 -20.68
CA TYR A 487 -22.53 -33.61 -21.93
C TYR A 487 -21.44 -33.41 -22.97
N ASN A 488 -21.39 -34.41 -23.89
CA ASN A 488 -20.80 -34.24 -25.22
C ASN A 488 -21.84 -33.57 -26.12
N GLY A 489 -21.43 -32.55 -26.89
CA GLY A 489 -22.30 -31.99 -27.94
C GLY A 489 -21.68 -30.78 -28.64
N LYS A 490 -21.00 -31.06 -29.70
CA LYS A 490 -20.65 -30.33 -30.92
C LYS A 490 -21.37 -29.00 -31.23
N MET A 491 -20.51 -28.06 -31.70
CA MET A 491 -20.65 -27.14 -32.83
C MET A 491 -21.96 -26.33 -33.03
N CYS A 492 -21.89 -25.02 -32.95
CA CYS A 492 -21.75 -24.14 -34.10
C CYS A 492 -21.10 -22.82 -33.64
#